data_951e44ace8384b80c77f4d48d015d783
#
_entry.id   951e44ace8384b80c77f4d48d015d783
#
_cell.length_a   1.000
_cell.length_b   1.000
_cell.length_c   1.000
_cell.angle_alpha   90.00
_cell.angle_beta   90.00
_cell.angle_gamma   90.00
#
_symmetry.space_group_name_H-M   'P 1'
#
loop_
_entity.id
_entity.type
_entity.pdbx_description
1 polymer ?
#
loop_
_entity_poly.entity_id
_entity_poly.type
_entity_poly.pdbx_seq_one_letter_code
_entity_poly.pdbx_strand_id
1 'polypeptide(L)'
;FFVNPEYLEILDTKENKDLLDSICSELIPPDVGFDVKSVSFTIDLTKDFELEDDLIFDLENNVNSKAYKIMGELLPEDIRTKGYQMAEAYTYLYSVENSLRLFIEKVAKEKYGEKYFSQLTITRNLQRTIAERQKNDDANKWLSVRGTELFYLDFKDLGAVIENNWDIFKAYFPSQEFILAKLNDMAECRNKIAHNSYVDDIERNLMKTYYNVILRQISDATEK
;
A
#
# COMPACT_ATOMS: atom_id res chain seq x y z
N PHE A 1 -12.93 11.89 25.25
CA PHE A 1 -11.92 12.85 25.75
C PHE A 1 -10.85 12.96 24.70
N PHE A 2 -10.52 14.19 24.29
CA PHE A 2 -9.37 14.48 23.42
C PHE A 2 -8.22 14.93 24.31
N VAL A 3 -7.08 14.29 24.21
CA VAL A 3 -5.93 14.54 25.07
C VAL A 3 -4.77 14.97 24.18
N ASN A 4 -4.02 15.97 24.60
CA ASN A 4 -2.78 16.36 23.95
C ASN A 4 -1.80 15.16 23.97
N PRO A 5 -1.14 14.84 22.83
CA PRO A 5 -0.18 13.75 22.73
C PRO A 5 0.90 13.73 23.84
N GLU A 6 1.32 14.89 24.30
CA GLU A 6 2.31 15.04 25.40
C GLU A 6 1.86 14.35 26.71
N TYR A 7 0.56 14.15 26.89
CA TYR A 7 0.01 13.50 28.10
C TYR A 7 -0.25 12.01 27.93
N LEU A 8 -0.02 11.43 26.74
CA LEU A 8 -0.29 10.02 26.48
C LEU A 8 0.56 9.09 27.34
N GLU A 9 1.83 9.39 27.55
CA GLU A 9 2.70 8.59 28.42
C GLU A 9 2.23 8.61 29.87
N ILE A 10 1.72 9.78 30.32
CA ILE A 10 1.16 9.94 31.66
C ILE A 10 -0.15 9.14 31.78
N LEU A 11 -0.99 9.12 30.76
CA LEU A 11 -2.27 8.44 30.75
C LEU A 11 -2.15 6.93 30.53
N ASP A 12 -1.09 6.46 29.89
CA ASP A 12 -0.88 5.03 29.60
C ASP A 12 -0.38 4.23 30.82
N THR A 13 -0.19 4.86 31.97
CA THR A 13 0.13 4.15 33.20
C THR A 13 -1.08 3.39 33.72
N LYS A 14 -0.83 2.26 34.41
CA LYS A 14 -1.92 1.45 35.01
C LYS A 14 -2.76 2.25 35.98
N GLU A 15 -2.11 3.07 36.81
CA GLU A 15 -2.77 3.90 37.82
C GLU A 15 -3.75 4.91 37.21
N ASN A 16 -3.34 5.55 36.09
CA ASN A 16 -4.17 6.52 35.41
C ASN A 16 -5.29 5.86 34.60
N LYS A 17 -5.09 4.65 34.08
CA LYS A 17 -6.16 3.85 33.48
C LYS A 17 -7.20 3.43 34.52
N ASP A 18 -6.74 2.95 35.65
CA ASP A 18 -7.62 2.54 36.77
C ASP A 18 -8.42 3.75 37.32
N LEU A 19 -7.77 4.93 37.37
CA LEU A 19 -8.45 6.18 37.77
C LEU A 19 -9.54 6.59 36.77
N LEU A 20 -9.23 6.55 35.46
CA LEU A 20 -10.20 6.88 34.42
C LEU A 20 -11.35 5.89 34.35
N ASP A 21 -11.06 4.61 34.58
CA ASP A 21 -12.09 3.58 34.66
C ASP A 21 -13.03 3.84 35.83
N SER A 22 -12.49 4.23 36.98
CA SER A 22 -13.25 4.66 38.17
C SER A 22 -14.13 5.86 37.88
N ILE A 23 -13.55 6.92 37.26
CA ILE A 23 -14.31 8.13 36.90
C ILE A 23 -15.42 7.81 35.89
N CYS A 24 -15.14 7.01 34.88
CA CYS A 24 -16.16 6.59 33.92
C CYS A 24 -17.27 5.76 34.57
N SER A 25 -16.92 4.91 35.52
CA SER A 25 -17.88 4.10 36.27
C SER A 25 -18.76 4.96 37.19
N GLU A 26 -18.23 6.03 37.79
CA GLU A 26 -18.99 6.98 38.61
C GLU A 26 -19.97 7.83 37.80
N LEU A 27 -19.70 8.06 36.53
CA LEU A 27 -20.58 8.80 35.62
C LEU A 27 -21.77 7.98 35.12
N ILE A 28 -21.76 6.66 35.35
CA ILE A 28 -22.87 5.78 34.98
C ILE A 28 -23.83 5.68 36.17
N PRO A 29 -25.11 6.04 36.01
CA PRO A 29 -26.11 5.89 37.11
C PRO A 29 -26.20 4.43 37.55
N PRO A 30 -26.21 4.15 38.84
CA PRO A 30 -26.17 2.79 39.39
C PRO A 30 -27.38 1.91 39.06
N ASP A 31 -28.45 2.49 38.59
CA ASP A 31 -29.72 1.84 38.23
C ASP A 31 -29.78 1.44 36.72
N VAL A 32 -28.79 1.78 35.94
CA VAL A 32 -28.79 1.51 34.48
C VAL A 32 -28.24 0.12 34.12
N GLY A 33 -27.53 -0.53 35.04
CA GLY A 33 -27.01 -1.91 34.85
C GLY A 33 -25.91 -2.04 33.81
N PHE A 34 -25.18 -0.97 33.53
CA PHE A 34 -24.01 -0.98 32.61
C PHE A 34 -22.69 -0.96 33.40
N ASP A 35 -21.75 -1.76 32.98
CA ASP A 35 -20.36 -1.75 33.46
C ASP A 35 -19.43 -1.18 32.40
N VAL A 36 -18.41 -0.42 32.82
CA VAL A 36 -17.32 0.01 31.94
C VAL A 36 -16.45 -1.21 31.62
N LYS A 37 -16.43 -1.62 30.35
CA LYS A 37 -15.62 -2.77 29.88
C LYS A 37 -14.25 -2.37 29.34
N SER A 38 -14.12 -1.16 28.82
CA SER A 38 -12.86 -0.63 28.31
C SER A 38 -12.91 0.89 28.19
N VAL A 39 -11.77 1.52 28.39
CA VAL A 39 -11.54 2.93 28.07
C VAL A 39 -10.54 3.00 26.91
N SER A 40 -10.89 3.73 25.86
CA SER A 40 -10.02 3.93 24.70
C SER A 40 -9.77 5.42 24.48
N PHE A 41 -8.56 5.76 24.03
CA PHE A 41 -8.19 7.11 23.66
C PHE A 41 -8.04 7.18 22.14
N THR A 42 -8.64 8.21 21.54
CA THR A 42 -8.46 8.50 20.11
C THR A 42 -7.78 9.86 20.00
N ILE A 43 -6.70 9.92 19.24
CA ILE A 43 -5.99 11.16 18.94
C ILE A 43 -6.52 11.69 17.60
N ASP A 44 -7.02 12.91 17.60
CA ASP A 44 -7.39 13.63 16.39
C ASP A 44 -6.16 14.39 15.87
N LEU A 45 -5.47 13.82 14.92
CA LEU A 45 -4.29 14.42 14.28
C LEU A 45 -4.64 15.52 13.26
N THR A 46 -5.94 15.82 13.04
CA THR A 46 -6.36 16.84 12.06
C THR A 46 -6.39 18.25 12.64
N LYS A 47 -6.22 18.42 13.95
CA LYS A 47 -6.20 19.73 14.61
C LYS A 47 -4.77 20.14 14.90
N ASP A 48 -4.28 21.10 14.12
CA ASP A 48 -3.14 22.01 14.30
C ASP A 48 -2.16 21.68 15.46
N PHE A 49 -1.59 20.49 15.45
CA PHE A 49 -0.40 20.20 16.22
C PHE A 49 0.78 20.32 15.25
N GLU A 50 1.66 21.26 15.47
CA GLU A 50 3.03 21.21 14.97
C GLU A 50 3.73 20.04 15.70
N LEU A 51 3.39 18.80 15.31
CA LEU A 51 4.12 17.62 15.73
C LEU A 51 5.43 17.63 14.94
N GLU A 52 6.56 17.61 15.63
CA GLU A 52 7.84 17.36 15.00
C GLU A 52 7.76 15.99 14.27
N ASP A 53 8.29 15.91 13.06
CA ASP A 53 8.23 14.71 12.21
C ASP A 53 8.70 13.44 12.93
N ASP A 54 9.68 13.57 13.84
CA ASP A 54 10.20 12.49 14.68
C ASP A 54 9.13 11.91 15.63
N LEU A 55 8.25 12.74 16.16
CA LEU A 55 7.20 12.32 17.08
C LEU A 55 6.08 11.56 16.36
N ILE A 56 5.75 11.96 15.12
CA ILE A 56 4.80 11.25 14.27
C ILE A 56 5.35 9.86 13.92
N PHE A 57 6.62 9.78 13.55
CA PHE A 57 7.29 8.53 13.23
C PHE A 57 7.34 7.57 14.44
N ASP A 58 7.62 8.08 15.63
CA ASP A 58 7.64 7.29 16.86
C ASP A 58 6.22 6.85 17.28
N LEU A 59 5.21 7.67 17.10
CA LEU A 59 3.80 7.31 17.32
C LEU A 59 3.34 6.22 16.36
N GLU A 60 3.63 6.34 15.07
CA GLU A 60 3.29 5.33 14.07
C GLU A 60 4.01 4.00 14.36
N ASN A 61 5.28 4.03 14.72
CA ASN A 61 6.02 2.84 15.10
C ASN A 61 5.49 2.18 16.38
N ASN A 62 5.11 2.97 17.39
CA ASN A 62 4.52 2.45 18.62
C ASN A 62 3.12 1.86 18.41
N VAL A 63 2.27 2.51 17.62
CA VAL A 63 0.94 1.99 17.28
C VAL A 63 1.06 0.71 16.48
N ASN A 64 1.93 0.70 15.47
CA ASN A 64 2.21 -0.49 14.68
C ASN A 64 2.78 -1.62 15.53
N SER A 65 3.75 -1.35 16.42
CA SER A 65 4.33 -2.38 17.29
C SER A 65 3.33 -2.98 18.27
N LYS A 66 2.41 -2.18 18.82
CA LYS A 66 1.33 -2.66 19.69
C LYS A 66 0.27 -3.45 18.92
N ALA A 67 -0.12 -2.98 17.73
CA ALA A 67 -1.04 -3.72 16.87
C ALA A 67 -0.46 -5.07 16.44
N TYR A 68 0.81 -5.10 16.04
CA TYR A 68 1.54 -6.33 15.73
C TYR A 68 1.65 -7.27 16.95
N LYS A 69 1.85 -6.74 18.15
CA LYS A 69 1.92 -7.53 19.37
C LYS A 69 0.57 -8.15 19.73
N ILE A 70 -0.51 -7.39 19.66
CA ILE A 70 -1.88 -7.88 19.93
C ILE A 70 -2.27 -8.94 18.89
N MET A 71 -2.03 -8.69 17.60
CA MET A 71 -2.26 -9.69 16.54
C MET A 71 -1.39 -10.94 16.74
N GLY A 72 -0.15 -10.74 17.22
CA GLY A 72 0.78 -11.84 17.51
C GLY A 72 0.29 -12.78 18.61
N GLU A 73 -0.42 -12.28 19.59
CA GLU A 73 -0.93 -13.07 20.71
C GLU A 73 -2.24 -13.83 20.38
N LEU A 74 -2.99 -13.35 19.37
CA LEU A 74 -4.29 -13.90 18.98
C LEU A 74 -4.23 -14.92 17.84
N LEU A 75 -3.15 -14.90 17.04
CA LEU A 75 -3.02 -15.76 15.86
C LEU A 75 -2.06 -16.93 16.11
N PRO A 76 -2.36 -18.14 15.60
CA PRO A 76 -1.41 -19.22 15.54
C PRO A 76 -0.09 -18.77 14.89
N GLU A 77 1.04 -19.25 15.41
CA GLU A 77 2.38 -18.80 15.01
C GLU A 77 2.66 -18.99 13.51
N ASP A 78 2.15 -20.07 12.91
CA ASP A 78 2.30 -20.33 11.49
C ASP A 78 1.52 -19.32 10.63
N ILE A 79 0.32 -18.91 11.04
CA ILE A 79 -0.47 -17.90 10.32
C ILE A 79 0.21 -16.54 10.44
N ARG A 80 0.69 -16.19 11.63
CA ARG A 80 1.41 -14.95 11.87
C ARG A 80 2.68 -14.84 11.03
N THR A 81 3.52 -15.88 11.05
CA THR A 81 4.78 -15.94 10.30
C THR A 81 4.52 -15.82 8.79
N LYS A 82 3.54 -16.56 8.27
CA LYS A 82 3.14 -16.44 6.87
C LYS A 82 2.58 -15.06 6.54
N GLY A 83 1.84 -14.44 7.45
CA GLY A 83 1.33 -13.08 7.29
C GLY A 83 2.44 -12.04 7.08
N TYR A 84 3.51 -12.09 7.88
CA TYR A 84 4.68 -11.22 7.70
C TYR A 84 5.39 -11.47 6.37
N GLN A 85 5.56 -12.73 6.00
CA GLN A 85 6.17 -13.09 4.72
C GLN A 85 5.35 -12.60 3.52
N MET A 86 4.02 -12.67 3.62
CA MET A 86 3.11 -12.14 2.61
C MET A 86 3.14 -10.62 2.54
N ALA A 87 3.27 -9.92 3.69
CA ALA A 87 3.42 -8.47 3.73
C ALA A 87 4.72 -8.01 3.03
N GLU A 88 5.83 -8.72 3.26
CA GLU A 88 7.09 -8.47 2.54
C GLU A 88 6.92 -8.65 1.03
N ALA A 89 6.32 -9.75 0.59
CA ALA A 89 6.04 -10.03 -0.81
C ALA A 89 5.17 -8.95 -1.46
N TYR A 90 4.12 -8.49 -0.74
CA TYR A 90 3.26 -7.40 -1.21
C TYR A 90 4.05 -6.09 -1.39
N THR A 91 4.98 -5.79 -0.50
CA THR A 91 5.82 -4.59 -0.61
C THR A 91 6.62 -4.57 -1.92
N TYR A 92 7.21 -5.70 -2.33
CA TYR A 92 7.91 -5.79 -3.61
C TYR A 92 6.97 -5.57 -4.80
N LEU A 93 5.79 -6.19 -4.78
CA LEU A 93 4.80 -6.03 -5.84
C LEU A 93 4.32 -4.59 -5.96
N TYR A 94 3.88 -4.01 -4.83
CA TYR A 94 3.36 -2.65 -4.78
C TYR A 94 4.39 -1.64 -5.32
N SER A 95 5.64 -1.76 -4.87
CA SER A 95 6.72 -0.85 -5.27
C SER A 95 7.02 -0.96 -6.76
N VAL A 96 7.15 -2.18 -7.29
CA VAL A 96 7.46 -2.36 -8.73
C VAL A 96 6.29 -1.90 -9.60
N GLU A 97 5.06 -2.27 -9.27
CA GLU A 97 3.89 -1.93 -10.08
C GLU A 97 3.69 -0.40 -10.15
N ASN A 98 3.79 0.29 -9.02
CA ASN A 98 3.63 1.74 -8.99
C ASN A 98 4.83 2.48 -9.63
N SER A 99 6.05 1.99 -9.40
CA SER A 99 7.23 2.56 -10.06
C SER A 99 7.18 2.40 -11.58
N LEU A 100 6.66 1.27 -12.08
CA LEU A 100 6.44 1.08 -13.52
C LEU A 100 5.39 2.05 -14.08
N ARG A 101 4.30 2.30 -13.36
CA ARG A 101 3.30 3.30 -13.79
C ARG A 101 3.92 4.68 -13.95
N LEU A 102 4.66 5.13 -12.94
CA LEU A 102 5.35 6.42 -12.96
C LEU A 102 6.43 6.48 -14.06
N PHE A 103 7.19 5.40 -14.25
CA PHE A 103 8.17 5.29 -15.31
C PHE A 103 7.53 5.40 -16.70
N ILE A 104 6.48 4.62 -16.96
CA ILE A 104 5.76 4.65 -18.25
C ILE A 104 5.21 6.06 -18.50
N GLU A 105 4.59 6.67 -17.48
CA GLU A 105 4.06 8.03 -17.59
C GLU A 105 5.15 9.03 -17.91
N LYS A 106 6.28 9.00 -17.19
CA LYS A 106 7.39 9.91 -17.41
C LYS A 106 7.96 9.80 -18.83
N VAL A 107 8.34 8.59 -19.25
CA VAL A 107 8.91 8.35 -20.60
C VAL A 107 7.94 8.75 -21.71
N ALA A 108 6.65 8.43 -21.52
CA ALA A 108 5.64 8.79 -22.51
C ALA A 108 5.38 10.32 -22.55
N LYS A 109 5.37 11.01 -21.39
CA LYS A 109 5.27 12.48 -21.32
C LYS A 109 6.47 13.17 -21.95
N GLU A 110 7.66 12.70 -21.73
CA GLU A 110 8.88 13.22 -22.37
C GLU A 110 8.78 13.13 -23.90
N LYS A 111 8.19 12.07 -24.42
CA LYS A 111 8.05 11.85 -25.88
C LYS A 111 6.87 12.58 -26.50
N TYR A 112 5.71 12.59 -25.83
CA TYR A 112 4.42 12.98 -26.40
C TYR A 112 3.76 14.18 -25.69
N GLY A 113 4.34 14.70 -24.60
CA GLY A 113 3.78 15.77 -23.79
C GLY A 113 2.61 15.31 -22.87
N GLU A 114 1.87 16.26 -22.35
CA GLU A 114 0.81 15.98 -21.34
C GLU A 114 -0.31 15.06 -21.85
N LYS A 115 -0.58 15.04 -23.16
CA LYS A 115 -1.58 14.16 -23.76
C LYS A 115 -1.02 12.78 -24.15
N TYR A 116 0.03 12.34 -23.49
CA TYR A 116 0.79 11.12 -23.80
C TYR A 116 -0.09 9.88 -23.93
N PHE A 117 -1.07 9.72 -23.06
CA PHE A 117 -1.88 8.50 -23.01
C PHE A 117 -2.64 8.26 -24.33
N SER A 118 -3.13 9.30 -24.97
CA SER A 118 -3.81 9.21 -26.26
C SER A 118 -2.87 8.87 -27.43
N GLN A 119 -1.55 8.99 -27.25
CA GLN A 119 -0.53 8.66 -28.24
C GLN A 119 0.07 7.27 -28.06
N LEU A 120 -0.15 6.65 -26.89
CA LEU A 120 0.26 5.28 -26.66
C LEU A 120 -0.59 4.30 -27.46
N THR A 121 0.04 3.27 -27.98
CA THR A 121 -0.64 2.14 -28.60
C THR A 121 -1.24 1.27 -27.51
N ILE A 122 -2.52 1.47 -27.25
CA ILE A 122 -3.32 0.73 -26.27
C ILE A 122 -4.31 -0.16 -27.00
N THR A 123 -4.27 -1.47 -26.73
CA THR A 123 -5.20 -2.41 -27.35
C THR A 123 -6.66 -2.11 -26.97
N ARG A 124 -7.62 -2.46 -27.84
CA ARG A 124 -9.06 -2.29 -27.53
C ARG A 124 -9.48 -2.98 -26.26
N ASN A 125 -8.83 -4.10 -25.93
CA ASN A 125 -9.12 -4.85 -24.70
C ASN A 125 -8.71 -4.04 -23.46
N LEU A 126 -7.50 -3.46 -23.47
CA LEU A 126 -7.02 -2.61 -22.38
C LEU A 126 -7.86 -1.34 -22.23
N GLN A 127 -8.26 -0.70 -23.36
CA GLN A 127 -9.15 0.46 -23.30
C GLN A 127 -10.49 0.12 -22.64
N ARG A 128 -11.05 -1.05 -22.95
CA ARG A 128 -12.30 -1.53 -22.32
C ARG A 128 -12.10 -1.78 -20.82
N THR A 129 -11.00 -2.44 -20.44
CA THR A 129 -10.67 -2.70 -19.03
C THR A 129 -10.57 -1.40 -18.24
N ILE A 130 -9.87 -0.39 -18.77
CA ILE A 130 -9.77 0.94 -18.15
C ILE A 130 -11.16 1.55 -17.97
N ALA A 131 -11.97 1.61 -19.03
CA ALA A 131 -13.30 2.21 -18.99
C ALA A 131 -14.24 1.50 -18.01
N GLU A 132 -14.19 0.16 -17.93
CA GLU A 132 -15.00 -0.62 -16.98
C GLU A 132 -14.57 -0.34 -15.54
N ARG A 133 -13.26 -0.28 -15.25
CA ARG A 133 -12.73 0.02 -13.92
C ARG A 133 -13.02 1.46 -13.49
N GLN A 134 -12.92 2.44 -14.41
CA GLN A 134 -13.31 3.84 -14.17
C GLN A 134 -14.80 3.93 -13.82
N LYS A 135 -15.66 3.29 -14.61
CA LYS A 135 -17.10 3.26 -14.34
C LYS A 135 -17.42 2.66 -12.97
N ASN A 136 -16.67 1.64 -12.54
CA ASN A 136 -16.85 1.06 -11.21
C ASN A 136 -16.41 2.02 -10.10
N ASP A 137 -15.31 2.75 -10.28
CA ASP A 137 -14.86 3.77 -9.32
C ASP A 137 -15.88 4.92 -9.22
N ASP A 138 -16.42 5.39 -10.36
CA ASP A 138 -17.46 6.42 -10.40
C ASP A 138 -18.75 5.99 -9.68
N ALA A 139 -19.08 4.71 -9.73
CA ALA A 139 -20.23 4.14 -9.02
C ALA A 139 -19.97 4.01 -7.50
N ASN A 140 -18.72 3.89 -7.07
CA ASN A 140 -18.31 3.68 -5.69
C ASN A 140 -17.63 4.94 -5.11
N LYS A 141 -18.36 6.03 -5.00
CA LYS A 141 -17.85 7.37 -4.59
C LYS A 141 -17.18 7.42 -3.20
N TRP A 142 -17.28 6.36 -2.41
CA TRP A 142 -16.61 6.24 -1.13
C TRP A 142 -15.13 5.78 -1.26
N LEU A 143 -14.75 5.25 -2.43
CA LEU A 143 -13.37 4.89 -2.74
C LEU A 143 -12.58 6.14 -3.17
N SER A 144 -11.31 6.19 -2.80
CA SER A 144 -10.41 7.21 -3.32
C SER A 144 -10.24 7.08 -4.84
N VAL A 145 -10.23 8.21 -5.54
CA VAL A 145 -10.01 8.23 -6.99
C VAL A 145 -8.58 7.74 -7.29
N ARG A 146 -8.47 6.80 -8.21
CA ARG A 146 -7.16 6.39 -8.74
C ARG A 146 -6.55 7.55 -9.55
N GLY A 147 -5.23 7.53 -9.72
CA GLY A 147 -4.52 8.58 -10.45
C GLY A 147 -4.84 8.64 -11.95
N THR A 148 -3.82 8.45 -12.79
CA THR A 148 -3.99 8.45 -14.24
C THR A 148 -4.55 7.11 -14.76
N GLU A 149 -4.81 7.01 -16.07
CA GLU A 149 -5.31 5.79 -16.72
C GLU A 149 -4.41 4.57 -16.44
N LEU A 150 -3.11 4.77 -16.25
CA LEU A 150 -2.16 3.69 -15.93
C LEU A 150 -2.47 3.01 -14.58
N PHE A 151 -3.11 3.70 -13.64
CA PHE A 151 -3.50 3.12 -12.36
C PHE A 151 -4.68 2.14 -12.44
N TYR A 152 -5.32 2.07 -13.59
CA TYR A 152 -6.33 1.06 -13.90
C TYR A 152 -5.76 -0.21 -14.55
N LEU A 153 -4.43 -0.27 -14.76
CA LEU A 153 -3.71 -1.39 -15.38
C LEU A 153 -2.94 -2.18 -14.31
N ASP A 154 -2.91 -3.50 -14.45
CA ASP A 154 -2.10 -4.40 -13.63
C ASP A 154 -0.76 -4.76 -14.30
N PHE A 155 0.04 -5.62 -13.68
CA PHE A 155 1.37 -6.01 -14.21
C PHE A 155 1.34 -6.49 -15.66
N LYS A 156 0.39 -7.36 -16.02
CA LYS A 156 0.28 -7.89 -17.39
C LYS A 156 -0.13 -6.79 -18.36
N ASP A 157 -1.03 -5.94 -17.93
CA ASP A 157 -1.51 -4.79 -18.71
C ASP A 157 -0.37 -3.78 -18.94
N LEU A 158 0.42 -3.46 -17.90
CA LEU A 158 1.60 -2.58 -18.00
C LEU A 158 2.66 -3.19 -18.91
N GLY A 159 2.88 -4.50 -18.83
CA GLY A 159 3.74 -5.24 -19.75
C GLY A 159 3.29 -5.07 -21.20
N ALA A 160 2.00 -5.23 -21.48
CA ALA A 160 1.45 -5.02 -22.81
C ALA A 160 1.58 -3.58 -23.31
N VAL A 161 1.50 -2.58 -22.43
CA VAL A 161 1.78 -1.17 -22.79
C VAL A 161 3.23 -1.01 -23.20
N ILE A 162 4.18 -1.56 -22.44
CA ILE A 162 5.62 -1.51 -22.80
C ILE A 162 5.87 -2.22 -24.13
N GLU A 163 5.29 -3.41 -24.31
CA GLU A 163 5.44 -4.21 -25.52
C GLU A 163 4.95 -3.47 -26.77
N ASN A 164 3.73 -2.95 -26.73
CA ASN A 164 3.11 -2.26 -27.87
C ASN A 164 3.76 -0.90 -28.18
N ASN A 165 4.55 -0.35 -27.26
CA ASN A 165 5.25 0.93 -27.43
C ASN A 165 6.76 0.76 -27.24
N TRP A 166 7.30 -0.40 -27.63
CA TRP A 166 8.71 -0.75 -27.39
C TRP A 166 9.70 0.30 -27.89
N ASP A 167 9.39 1.00 -28.97
CA ASP A 167 10.28 2.02 -29.52
C ASP A 167 10.68 3.12 -28.54
N ILE A 168 9.81 3.48 -27.59
CA ILE A 168 10.11 4.48 -26.56
C ILE A 168 10.74 3.87 -25.30
N PHE A 169 10.60 2.56 -25.08
CA PHE A 169 11.09 1.89 -23.87
C PHE A 169 12.39 1.11 -24.07
N LYS A 170 12.78 0.79 -25.31
CA LYS A 170 13.95 -0.05 -25.65
C LYS A 170 15.28 0.47 -25.12
N ALA A 171 15.39 1.77 -24.81
CA ALA A 171 16.62 2.36 -24.28
C ALA A 171 16.86 2.02 -22.80
N TYR A 172 15.82 1.56 -22.08
CA TYR A 172 15.86 1.34 -20.64
C TYR A 172 16.01 -0.14 -20.25
N PHE A 173 15.75 -1.06 -21.18
CA PHE A 173 15.79 -2.49 -20.90
C PHE A 173 16.71 -3.22 -21.89
N PRO A 174 17.40 -4.30 -21.44
CA PRO A 174 18.30 -5.08 -22.33
C PRO A 174 17.58 -5.67 -23.54
N SER A 175 16.36 -6.16 -23.35
CA SER A 175 15.47 -6.63 -24.43
C SER A 175 14.03 -6.60 -23.98
N GLN A 176 13.10 -6.74 -24.92
CA GLN A 176 11.67 -6.83 -24.66
C GLN A 176 11.33 -8.09 -23.85
N GLU A 177 11.87 -9.23 -24.24
CA GLU A 177 11.67 -10.51 -23.58
C GLU A 177 12.16 -10.48 -22.14
N PHE A 178 13.26 -9.77 -21.87
CA PHE A 178 13.85 -9.65 -20.54
C PHE A 178 12.87 -9.02 -19.54
N ILE A 179 12.21 -7.93 -19.91
CA ILE A 179 11.28 -7.26 -19.01
C ILE A 179 9.93 -7.98 -18.95
N LEU A 180 9.40 -8.42 -20.09
CA LEU A 180 8.09 -9.08 -20.12
C LEU A 180 8.06 -10.40 -19.34
N ALA A 181 9.13 -11.20 -19.41
CA ALA A 181 9.22 -12.43 -18.61
C ALA A 181 9.10 -12.13 -17.11
N LYS A 182 9.84 -11.10 -16.62
CA LYS A 182 9.78 -10.71 -15.19
C LYS A 182 8.43 -10.18 -14.78
N LEU A 183 7.79 -9.36 -15.61
CA LEU A 183 6.45 -8.83 -15.32
C LEU A 183 5.40 -9.94 -15.31
N ASN A 184 5.51 -10.94 -16.17
CA ASN A 184 4.63 -12.10 -16.17
C ASN A 184 4.79 -12.93 -14.89
N ASP A 185 6.01 -13.23 -14.47
CA ASP A 185 6.27 -13.98 -13.23
C ASP A 185 5.74 -13.21 -12.01
N MET A 186 5.98 -11.88 -11.95
CA MET A 186 5.43 -11.04 -10.88
C MET A 186 3.90 -10.99 -10.89
N ALA A 187 3.28 -11.01 -12.06
CA ALA A 187 1.83 -11.06 -12.19
C ALA A 187 1.24 -12.36 -11.64
N GLU A 188 1.91 -13.51 -11.85
CA GLU A 188 1.48 -14.77 -11.26
C GLU A 188 1.59 -14.76 -9.73
N CYS A 189 2.70 -14.23 -9.17
CA CYS A 189 2.84 -14.05 -7.73
C CYS A 189 1.77 -13.10 -7.16
N ARG A 190 1.50 -11.99 -7.87
CA ARG A 190 0.45 -11.03 -7.49
C ARG A 190 -0.92 -11.70 -7.45
N ASN A 191 -1.25 -12.55 -8.42
CA ASN A 191 -2.52 -13.27 -8.43
C ASN A 191 -2.65 -14.20 -7.21
N LYS A 192 -1.60 -14.92 -6.83
CA LYS A 192 -1.59 -15.72 -5.60
C LYS A 192 -1.89 -14.84 -4.37
N ILE A 193 -1.21 -13.70 -4.23
CA ILE A 193 -1.41 -12.77 -3.10
C ILE A 193 -2.83 -12.21 -3.08
N ALA A 194 -3.36 -11.82 -4.25
CA ALA A 194 -4.73 -11.30 -4.36
C ALA A 194 -5.81 -12.32 -3.95
N HIS A 195 -5.49 -13.61 -4.06
CA HIS A 195 -6.35 -14.71 -3.60
C HIS A 195 -5.98 -15.25 -2.21
N ASN A 196 -5.20 -14.50 -1.42
CA ASN A 196 -4.72 -14.91 -0.10
C ASN A 196 -3.99 -16.27 -0.09
N SER A 197 -3.39 -16.66 -1.24
CA SER A 197 -2.59 -17.85 -1.34
C SER A 197 -1.16 -17.57 -0.92
N TYR A 198 -0.58 -18.51 -0.16
CA TYR A 198 0.78 -18.34 0.33
C TYR A 198 1.80 -18.37 -0.82
N VAL A 199 2.74 -17.44 -0.75
CA VAL A 199 3.90 -17.35 -1.64
C VAL A 199 5.11 -17.88 -0.88
N ASP A 200 5.76 -18.90 -1.41
CA ASP A 200 6.88 -19.57 -0.75
C ASP A 200 8.20 -18.77 -0.83
N ASP A 201 9.26 -19.31 -0.22
CA ASP A 201 10.57 -18.67 -0.17
C ASP A 201 11.20 -18.47 -1.55
N ILE A 202 10.97 -19.40 -2.47
CA ILE A 202 11.51 -19.32 -3.84
C ILE A 202 10.84 -18.18 -4.58
N GLU A 203 9.53 -18.09 -4.50
CA GLU A 203 8.73 -17.03 -5.14
C GLU A 203 9.04 -15.66 -4.53
N ARG A 204 9.20 -15.55 -3.20
CA ARG A 204 9.58 -14.29 -2.54
C ARG A 204 10.98 -13.84 -2.96
N ASN A 205 11.95 -14.73 -3.01
CA ASN A 205 13.30 -14.43 -3.46
C ASN A 205 13.33 -14.00 -4.94
N LEU A 206 12.50 -14.61 -5.78
CA LEU A 206 12.31 -14.21 -7.16
C LEU A 206 11.77 -12.78 -7.25
N MET A 207 10.69 -12.47 -6.52
CA MET A 207 10.12 -11.12 -6.47
C MET A 207 11.11 -10.09 -5.97
N LYS A 208 11.87 -10.38 -4.92
CA LYS A 208 12.94 -9.51 -4.39
C LYS A 208 14.02 -9.26 -5.44
N THR A 209 14.42 -10.29 -6.17
CA THR A 209 15.42 -10.16 -7.25
C THR A 209 14.88 -9.28 -8.37
N TYR A 210 13.65 -9.50 -8.82
CA TYR A 210 13.03 -8.71 -9.89
C TYR A 210 12.77 -7.27 -9.44
N TYR A 211 12.35 -7.05 -8.20
CA TYR A 211 12.26 -5.73 -7.59
C TYR A 211 13.58 -4.95 -7.76
N ASN A 212 14.70 -5.52 -7.31
CA ASN A 212 16.00 -4.86 -7.40
C ASN A 212 16.43 -4.60 -8.85
N VAL A 213 16.21 -5.58 -9.73
CA VAL A 213 16.63 -5.47 -11.15
C VAL A 213 15.78 -4.44 -11.90
N ILE A 214 14.47 -4.46 -11.75
CA ILE A 214 13.54 -3.57 -12.44
C ILE A 214 13.74 -2.13 -11.94
N LEU A 215 13.73 -1.93 -10.61
CA LEU A 215 13.89 -0.58 -10.06
C LEU A 215 15.24 0.04 -10.45
N ARG A 216 16.31 -0.72 -10.47
CA ARG A 216 17.60 -0.21 -10.93
C ARG A 216 17.58 0.25 -12.38
N GLN A 217 16.85 -0.44 -13.25
CA GLN A 217 16.75 -0.06 -14.66
C GLN A 217 15.90 1.18 -14.89
N ILE A 218 14.80 1.31 -14.13
CA ILE A 218 13.89 2.46 -14.28
C ILE A 218 14.34 3.70 -13.49
N SER A 219 15.16 3.56 -12.44
CA SER A 219 15.71 4.69 -11.68
C SER A 219 16.58 5.59 -12.54
N ASP A 220 17.39 5.02 -13.44
CA ASP A 220 18.21 5.79 -14.36
C ASP A 220 17.37 6.70 -15.29
N ALA A 221 16.10 6.36 -15.50
CA ALA A 221 15.15 7.18 -16.24
C ALA A 221 14.48 8.26 -15.38
N THR A 222 14.40 8.05 -14.06
CA THR A 222 13.70 8.97 -13.15
C THR A 222 14.59 10.04 -12.53
N GLU A 223 15.90 9.84 -12.54
CA GLU A 223 16.91 10.77 -11.99
C GLU A 223 17.40 11.85 -12.98
N LYS A 224 17.02 11.76 -14.25
CA LYS A 224 17.31 12.78 -15.28
C LYS A 224 16.13 13.70 -15.49
#